data_e0114f29beb72efbbd03e49854eb4d6d
#
_entry.id   e0114f29beb72efbbd03e49854eb4d6d
#
_cell.length_a   1.000
_cell.length_b   1.000
_cell.length_c   1.000
_cell.angle_alpha   90.00
_cell.angle_beta   90.00
_cell.angle_gamma   90.00
#
_symmetry.space_group_name_H-M   'P 1'
#
loop_
_entity.id
_entity.type
_entity.pdbx_description
1 polymer ?
#
loop_
_entity_poly.entity_id
_entity_poly.type
_entity_poly.pdbx_seq_one_letter_code
_entity_poly.pdbx_strand_id
1 'polypeptide(L)'
;YGKLRVFVSDNGKTLEPENIPQIQIRKNKNLGGVGGFTRGIMESMQNEEFGATHILLMDDDAITQPYVLERTWQFLSLLKPEFSDHTIAGALLNQKFPYIQFESGAQWNQGNVKILKNQIDLRKSESLLWNEEEADPIEYCGWWYSCIPVSVIKKIGLPLPLFIHRDD
;
A
#
# COMPACT_ATOMS: atom_id res chain seq x y z
N TYR A 1 -19.74 -1.62 5.68
CA TYR A 1 -18.45 -1.84 6.35
C TYR A 1 -18.10 -3.34 6.56
N GLY A 2 -18.91 -4.29 6.12
CA GLY A 2 -18.59 -5.72 6.21
C GLY A 2 -17.52 -6.23 5.24
N LYS A 3 -16.86 -5.34 4.47
CA LYS A 3 -15.91 -5.70 3.40
C LYS A 3 -14.45 -5.33 3.71
N LEU A 4 -14.12 -4.89 4.90
CA LEU A 4 -12.76 -4.57 5.33
C LEU A 4 -12.39 -5.37 6.57
N ARG A 5 -11.21 -6.01 6.55
CA ARG A 5 -10.55 -6.57 7.73
C ARG A 5 -9.13 -6.01 7.81
N VAL A 6 -8.65 -5.82 9.01
CA VAL A 6 -7.32 -5.28 9.29
C VAL A 6 -6.50 -6.35 10.01
N PHE A 7 -5.33 -6.63 9.47
CA PHE A 7 -4.33 -7.50 10.11
C PHE A 7 -3.13 -6.65 10.51
N VAL A 8 -2.84 -6.59 11.79
CA VAL A 8 -1.69 -5.86 12.33
C VAL A 8 -0.60 -6.86 12.68
N SER A 9 0.54 -6.78 11.99
CA SER A 9 1.73 -7.57 12.30
C SER A 9 2.56 -6.86 13.36
N ASP A 10 2.41 -7.27 14.62
CA ASP A 10 3.10 -6.66 15.77
C ASP A 10 4.49 -7.27 15.94
N ASN A 11 5.49 -6.70 15.26
CA ASN A 11 6.89 -7.09 15.36
C ASN A 11 7.50 -6.76 16.74
N GLY A 12 7.01 -5.71 17.38
CA GLY A 12 7.47 -5.27 18.70
C GLY A 12 6.88 -6.06 19.87
N LYS A 13 5.77 -6.76 19.62
CA LYS A 13 4.95 -7.46 20.64
C LYS A 13 4.49 -6.53 21.75
N THR A 14 4.21 -5.29 21.39
CA THR A 14 3.86 -4.20 22.31
C THR A 14 2.37 -3.89 22.33
N LEU A 15 1.62 -4.39 21.34
CA LEU A 15 0.21 -4.10 21.22
C LEU A 15 -0.63 -5.08 22.06
N GLU A 16 -1.62 -4.52 22.77
CA GLU A 16 -2.65 -5.30 23.43
C GLU A 16 -3.80 -5.62 22.46
N PRO A 17 -4.49 -6.76 22.64
CA PRO A 17 -5.62 -7.12 21.81
C PRO A 17 -6.73 -6.06 21.88
N GLU A 18 -7.17 -5.62 20.72
CA GLU A 18 -8.31 -4.73 20.59
C GLU A 18 -9.61 -5.52 20.48
N ASN A 19 -10.67 -5.06 21.16
CA ASN A 19 -12.01 -5.68 21.08
C ASN A 19 -12.81 -5.18 19.87
N ILE A 20 -12.13 -5.08 18.72
CA ILE A 20 -12.72 -4.68 17.45
C ILE A 20 -12.72 -5.89 16.52
N PRO A 21 -13.87 -6.47 16.19
CA PRO A 21 -13.95 -7.73 15.43
C PRO A 21 -13.26 -7.69 14.06
N GLN A 22 -13.14 -6.50 13.46
CA GLN A 22 -12.49 -6.29 12.17
C GLN A 22 -10.97 -6.20 12.25
N ILE A 23 -10.40 -6.03 13.44
CA ILE A 23 -8.95 -5.87 13.66
C ILE A 23 -8.39 -7.14 14.30
N GLN A 24 -7.37 -7.69 13.70
CA GLN A 24 -6.66 -8.86 14.20
C GLN A 24 -5.18 -8.53 14.38
N ILE A 25 -4.72 -8.48 15.64
CA ILE A 25 -3.32 -8.27 15.98
C ILE A 25 -2.61 -9.63 16.02
N ARG A 26 -1.51 -9.74 15.30
CA ARG A 26 -0.66 -10.95 15.24
C ARG A 26 0.73 -10.62 15.74
N LYS A 27 1.07 -11.10 16.94
CA LYS A 27 2.44 -11.04 17.45
C LYS A 27 3.36 -11.79 16.49
N ASN A 28 4.38 -11.11 16.00
CA ASN A 28 5.30 -11.64 15.01
C ASN A 28 6.74 -11.64 15.55
N LYS A 29 7.63 -12.41 14.88
CA LYS A 29 9.07 -12.21 15.06
C LYS A 29 9.45 -10.97 14.26
N ASN A 30 10.31 -10.12 14.82
CA ASN A 30 10.83 -9.00 14.05
C ASN A 30 11.78 -9.53 12.96
N LEU A 31 11.25 -9.67 11.77
CA LEU A 31 11.95 -10.07 10.55
C LEU A 31 12.01 -8.92 9.54
N GLY A 32 12.06 -7.66 10.03
CA GLY A 32 12.01 -6.46 9.20
C GLY A 32 10.61 -6.11 8.72
N GLY A 33 10.52 -5.08 7.90
CA GLY A 33 9.26 -4.62 7.28
C GLY A 33 8.64 -5.72 6.43
N VAL A 34 9.41 -6.30 5.50
CA VAL A 34 8.94 -7.37 4.62
C VAL A 34 8.37 -8.57 5.40
N GLY A 35 8.97 -8.92 6.53
CA GLY A 35 8.48 -10.02 7.38
C GLY A 35 7.12 -9.71 8.00
N GLY A 36 6.90 -8.46 8.42
CA GLY A 36 5.61 -7.97 8.92
C GLY A 36 4.53 -7.98 7.84
N PHE A 37 4.81 -7.38 6.69
CA PHE A 37 3.88 -7.35 5.55
C PHE A 37 3.56 -8.74 5.02
N THR A 38 4.58 -9.60 4.84
CA THR A 38 4.37 -10.99 4.41
C THR A 38 3.45 -11.75 5.36
N ARG A 39 3.61 -11.55 6.67
CA ARG A 39 2.72 -12.16 7.67
C ARG A 39 1.28 -11.68 7.48
N GLY A 40 1.06 -10.39 7.30
CA GLY A 40 -0.27 -9.82 7.04
C GLY A 40 -0.90 -10.35 5.76
N ILE A 41 -0.12 -10.46 4.68
CA ILE A 41 -0.55 -11.05 3.40
C ILE A 41 -1.00 -12.50 3.61
N MET A 42 -0.19 -13.32 4.27
CA MET A 42 -0.51 -14.73 4.52
C MET A 42 -1.79 -14.90 5.34
N GLU A 43 -1.95 -14.15 6.42
CA GLU A 43 -3.16 -14.17 7.27
C GLU A 43 -4.41 -13.75 6.46
N SER A 44 -4.27 -12.73 5.61
CA SER A 44 -5.36 -12.26 4.75
C SER A 44 -5.79 -13.31 3.73
N MET A 45 -4.82 -14.01 3.13
CA MET A 45 -5.09 -15.04 2.11
C MET A 45 -5.63 -16.35 2.70
N GLN A 46 -5.26 -16.69 3.93
CA GLN A 46 -5.76 -17.88 4.64
C GLN A 46 -7.20 -17.72 5.13
N ASN A 47 -7.73 -16.50 5.17
CA ASN A 47 -9.09 -16.23 5.59
C ASN A 47 -10.08 -16.44 4.42
N GLU A 48 -10.29 -17.69 4.01
CA GLU A 48 -11.15 -18.06 2.88
C GLU A 48 -12.60 -17.62 3.07
N GLU A 49 -13.10 -17.64 4.29
CA GLU A 49 -14.47 -17.21 4.63
C GLU A 49 -14.71 -15.75 4.27
N PHE A 50 -13.69 -14.90 4.47
CA PHE A 50 -13.77 -13.49 4.09
C PHE A 50 -13.64 -13.29 2.57
N GLY A 51 -12.86 -14.11 1.88
CA GLY A 51 -12.70 -14.09 0.43
C GLY A 51 -12.11 -12.77 -0.08
N ALA A 52 -10.99 -12.32 0.50
CA ALA A 52 -10.35 -11.08 0.09
C ALA A 52 -9.99 -11.08 -1.41
N THR A 53 -10.37 -10.04 -2.12
CA THR A 53 -10.01 -9.84 -3.54
C THR A 53 -8.75 -8.98 -3.70
N HIS A 54 -8.51 -8.09 -2.75
CA HIS A 54 -7.37 -7.18 -2.72
C HIS A 54 -6.79 -7.13 -1.30
N ILE A 55 -5.49 -6.87 -1.22
CA ILE A 55 -4.78 -6.62 0.03
C ILE A 55 -4.18 -5.23 -0.04
N LEU A 56 -4.52 -4.38 0.92
CA LEU A 56 -3.94 -3.06 1.08
C LEU A 56 -2.82 -3.13 2.12
N LEU A 57 -1.60 -2.87 1.68
CA LEU A 57 -0.44 -2.69 2.56
C LEU A 57 -0.37 -1.23 3.00
N MET A 58 -0.09 -1.02 4.28
CA MET A 58 0.10 0.31 4.87
C MET A 58 1.16 0.24 5.94
N ASP A 59 2.10 1.20 5.93
CA ASP A 59 3.04 1.41 7.02
C ASP A 59 2.32 1.95 8.27
N ASP A 60 2.84 1.65 9.44
CA ASP A 60 2.27 2.04 10.74
C ASP A 60 2.44 3.53 11.05
N ASP A 61 3.37 4.21 10.39
CA ASP A 61 3.60 5.66 10.48
C ASP A 61 2.93 6.46 9.34
N ALA A 62 2.26 5.79 8.40
CA ALA A 62 1.50 6.46 7.35
C ALA A 62 0.13 6.91 7.85
N ILE A 63 -0.16 8.21 7.70
CA ILE A 63 -1.45 8.78 8.08
C ILE A 63 -2.34 8.86 6.83
N THR A 64 -3.48 8.19 6.87
CA THR A 64 -4.49 8.29 5.81
C THR A 64 -5.84 8.72 6.36
N GLN A 65 -6.62 9.41 5.54
CA GLN A 65 -7.98 9.79 5.89
C GLN A 65 -8.96 8.66 5.56
N PRO A 66 -10.00 8.41 6.38
CA PRO A 66 -10.95 7.33 6.13
C PRO A 66 -11.59 7.34 4.75
N TYR A 67 -11.86 8.52 4.18
CA TYR A 67 -12.42 8.64 2.83
C TYR A 67 -11.51 8.13 1.72
N VAL A 68 -10.19 8.03 1.96
CA VAL A 68 -9.24 7.47 0.97
C VAL A 68 -9.50 5.98 0.78
N LEU A 69 -9.76 5.24 1.87
CA LEU A 69 -10.13 3.83 1.80
C LEU A 69 -11.44 3.64 1.03
N GLU A 70 -12.42 4.51 1.29
CA GLU A 70 -13.71 4.48 0.58
C GLU A 70 -13.54 4.76 -0.92
N ARG A 71 -12.75 5.77 -1.28
CA ARG A 71 -12.42 6.07 -2.67
C ARG A 71 -11.69 4.94 -3.37
N THR A 72 -10.72 4.31 -2.71
CA THR A 72 -10.02 3.13 -3.26
C THR A 72 -11.01 2.01 -3.55
N TRP A 73 -11.91 1.72 -2.61
CA TRP A 73 -12.93 0.70 -2.83
C TRP A 73 -13.89 1.05 -3.97
N GLN A 74 -14.33 2.31 -4.07
CA GLN A 74 -15.16 2.79 -5.18
C GLN A 74 -14.42 2.67 -6.50
N PHE A 75 -13.15 3.07 -6.56
CA PHE A 75 -12.31 2.97 -7.75
C PHE A 75 -12.19 1.52 -8.22
N LEU A 76 -11.87 0.60 -7.31
CA LEU A 76 -11.82 -0.84 -7.61
C LEU A 76 -13.14 -1.38 -8.14
N SER A 77 -14.27 -0.88 -7.64
CA SER A 77 -15.61 -1.29 -8.08
C SER A 77 -15.97 -0.82 -9.49
N LEU A 78 -15.31 0.22 -9.98
CA LEU A 78 -15.50 0.82 -11.30
C LEU A 78 -14.40 0.43 -12.29
N LEU A 79 -13.39 -0.31 -11.84
CA LEU A 79 -12.24 -0.68 -12.67
C LEU A 79 -12.69 -1.60 -13.81
N LYS A 80 -12.23 -1.29 -15.01
CA LYS A 80 -12.50 -2.15 -16.16
C LYS A 80 -11.75 -3.47 -16.05
N PRO A 81 -12.29 -4.58 -16.60
CA PRO A 81 -11.67 -5.91 -16.48
C PRO A 81 -10.21 -5.98 -16.95
N GLU A 82 -9.83 -5.22 -17.97
CA GLU A 82 -8.46 -5.18 -18.48
C GLU A 82 -7.43 -4.64 -17.47
N PHE A 83 -7.89 -3.91 -16.44
CA PHE A 83 -7.05 -3.36 -15.37
C PHE A 83 -7.16 -4.13 -14.05
N SER A 84 -7.85 -5.27 -14.04
CA SER A 84 -8.11 -6.04 -12.80
C SER A 84 -6.85 -6.52 -12.08
N ASP A 85 -5.73 -6.66 -12.79
CA ASP A 85 -4.43 -7.06 -12.23
C ASP A 85 -3.51 -5.87 -11.92
N HIS A 86 -4.04 -4.62 -11.97
CA HIS A 86 -3.24 -3.45 -11.63
C HIS A 86 -3.26 -3.18 -10.13
N THR A 87 -2.11 -2.77 -9.61
CA THR A 87 -1.96 -2.30 -8.22
C THR A 87 -2.34 -0.83 -8.14
N ILE A 88 -3.06 -0.44 -7.08
CA ILE A 88 -3.34 0.96 -6.78
C ILE A 88 -2.37 1.43 -5.71
N ALA A 89 -1.60 2.47 -6.02
CA ALA A 89 -0.67 3.10 -5.08
C ALA A 89 -1.16 4.48 -4.65
N GLY A 90 -0.96 4.82 -3.38
CA GLY A 90 -1.20 6.16 -2.85
C GLY A 90 0.03 7.05 -3.03
N ALA A 91 -0.18 8.30 -3.47
CA ALA A 91 0.86 9.30 -3.43
C ALA A 91 1.23 9.66 -1.99
N LEU A 92 2.52 9.82 -1.72
CA LEU A 92 3.02 10.22 -0.41
C LEU A 92 3.11 11.74 -0.32
N LEU A 93 2.48 12.32 0.70
CA LEU A 93 2.51 13.74 0.99
C LEU A 93 3.41 14.01 2.20
N ASN A 94 3.99 15.21 2.24
CA ASN A 94 4.76 15.65 3.39
C ASN A 94 3.84 15.90 4.59
N GLN A 95 4.10 15.26 5.72
CA GLN A 95 3.26 15.39 6.93
C GLN A 95 3.16 16.83 7.44
N LYS A 96 4.28 17.56 7.46
CA LYS A 96 4.32 18.95 7.93
C LYS A 96 3.73 19.92 6.92
N PHE A 97 3.88 19.65 5.65
CA PHE A 97 3.41 20.48 4.54
C PHE A 97 2.58 19.62 3.58
N PRO A 98 1.32 19.25 3.93
CA PRO A 98 0.53 18.27 3.19
C PRO A 98 0.15 18.69 1.77
N TYR A 99 0.47 19.92 1.39
CA TYR A 99 0.38 20.40 0.03
C TYR A 99 1.65 20.11 -0.81
N ILE A 100 2.70 19.55 -0.21
CA ILE A 100 3.89 19.08 -0.92
C ILE A 100 3.77 17.57 -1.11
N GLN A 101 3.63 17.14 -2.34
CA GLN A 101 3.72 15.73 -2.70
C GLN A 101 5.18 15.32 -2.70
N PHE A 102 5.52 14.31 -1.88
CA PHE A 102 6.88 13.77 -1.84
C PHE A 102 7.14 12.87 -3.05
N GLU A 103 6.20 11.97 -3.37
CA GLU A 103 6.28 11.12 -4.55
C GLU A 103 4.91 10.57 -4.97
N SER A 104 4.82 10.14 -6.24
CA SER A 104 3.68 9.41 -6.78
C SER A 104 4.18 8.31 -7.71
N GLY A 105 4.71 7.23 -7.11
CA GLY A 105 5.32 6.13 -7.81
C GLY A 105 6.78 6.35 -8.18
N ALA A 106 7.40 5.32 -8.72
CA ALA A 106 8.80 5.35 -9.13
C ALA A 106 9.07 4.42 -10.32
N GLN A 107 10.26 4.55 -10.88
CA GLN A 107 10.81 3.71 -11.93
C GLN A 107 12.08 3.02 -11.45
N TRP A 108 12.30 1.79 -11.91
CA TRP A 108 13.55 1.09 -11.70
C TRP A 108 14.54 1.43 -12.80
N ASN A 109 15.67 2.01 -12.45
CA ASN A 109 16.69 2.38 -13.41
C ASN A 109 18.06 1.83 -12.98
N GLN A 110 18.48 0.71 -13.57
CA GLN A 110 19.80 0.11 -13.39
C GLN A 110 20.27 -0.02 -11.93
N GLY A 111 19.40 -0.54 -11.07
CA GLY A 111 19.69 -0.72 -9.65
C GLY A 111 19.36 0.49 -8.76
N ASN A 112 18.83 1.57 -9.34
CA ASN A 112 18.39 2.75 -8.61
C ASN A 112 16.88 2.99 -8.79
N VAL A 113 16.23 3.48 -7.75
CA VAL A 113 14.84 3.94 -7.80
C VAL A 113 14.82 5.40 -8.20
N LYS A 114 14.19 5.72 -9.32
CA LYS A 114 13.90 7.09 -9.76
C LYS A 114 12.50 7.44 -9.29
N ILE A 115 12.40 8.27 -8.26
CA ILE A 115 11.12 8.78 -7.74
C ILE A 115 10.45 9.66 -8.79
N LEU A 116 9.17 9.44 -9.02
CA LEU A 116 8.36 10.22 -9.94
C LEU A 116 7.58 11.31 -9.20
N LYS A 117 7.36 12.43 -9.90
CA LYS A 117 6.55 13.57 -9.42
C LYS A 117 6.94 14.00 -7.99
N ASN A 118 8.26 14.11 -7.77
CA ASN A 118 8.86 14.40 -6.47
C ASN A 118 8.81 15.90 -6.15
N GLN A 119 8.53 16.23 -4.88
CA GLN A 119 8.53 17.58 -4.33
C GLN A 119 7.61 18.58 -5.07
N ILE A 120 6.43 18.10 -5.46
CA ILE A 120 5.44 18.92 -6.18
C ILE A 120 4.61 19.74 -5.18
N ASP A 121 4.53 21.06 -5.40
CA ASP A 121 3.61 21.94 -4.66
C ASP A 121 2.20 21.91 -5.28
N LEU A 122 1.28 21.16 -4.67
CA LEU A 122 -0.08 20.93 -5.14
C LEU A 122 -0.99 22.18 -5.07
N ARG A 123 -0.50 23.33 -4.57
CA ARG A 123 -1.23 24.60 -4.60
C ARG A 123 -1.08 25.32 -5.95
N LYS A 124 -0.16 24.87 -6.80
CA LYS A 124 0.11 25.46 -8.11
C LYS A 124 -0.65 24.70 -9.19
N SER A 125 -1.36 25.45 -10.04
CA SER A 125 -2.15 24.86 -11.13
C SER A 125 -1.31 24.04 -12.09
N GLU A 126 -0.11 24.51 -12.41
CA GLU A 126 0.84 23.81 -13.29
C GLU A 126 1.27 22.47 -12.69
N SER A 127 1.47 22.44 -11.37
CA SER A 127 1.82 21.22 -10.65
C SER A 127 0.70 20.19 -10.67
N LEU A 128 -0.54 20.65 -10.54
CA LEU A 128 -1.72 19.76 -10.62
C LEU A 128 -1.87 19.18 -12.02
N LEU A 129 -1.72 20.00 -13.07
CA LEU A 129 -1.77 19.52 -14.46
C LEU A 129 -0.66 18.51 -14.72
N TRP A 130 0.57 18.80 -14.30
CA TRP A 130 1.67 17.85 -14.46
C TRP A 130 1.46 16.57 -13.65
N ASN A 131 0.84 16.65 -12.48
CA ASN A 131 0.55 15.48 -11.66
C ASN A 131 -0.46 14.52 -12.35
N GLU A 132 -1.37 15.06 -13.15
CA GLU A 132 -2.35 14.27 -13.93
C GLU A 132 -1.76 13.70 -15.25
N GLU A 133 -0.59 14.16 -15.69
CA GLU A 133 0.04 13.61 -16.89
C GLU A 133 0.55 12.19 -16.66
N GLU A 134 0.15 11.28 -17.53
CA GLU A 134 0.59 9.88 -17.55
C GLU A 134 1.88 9.68 -18.37
N ALA A 135 2.83 10.62 -18.26
CA ALA A 135 4.01 10.62 -19.11
C ALA A 135 5.00 9.48 -18.81
N ASP A 136 5.04 9.01 -17.57
CA ASP A 136 6.01 8.01 -17.13
C ASP A 136 5.31 6.74 -16.60
N PRO A 137 5.69 5.53 -17.06
CA PRO A 137 5.17 4.28 -16.48
C PRO A 137 5.62 4.16 -15.02
N ILE A 138 4.69 3.78 -14.15
CA ILE A 138 4.98 3.47 -12.74
C ILE A 138 5.36 1.99 -12.66
N GLU A 139 6.59 1.70 -12.23
CA GLU A 139 7.12 0.35 -12.08
C GLU A 139 7.27 -0.08 -10.62
N TYR A 140 7.22 0.89 -9.70
CA TYR A 140 7.41 0.68 -8.27
C TYR A 140 6.51 1.63 -7.47
N CYS A 141 6.01 1.15 -6.35
CA CYS A 141 5.29 1.94 -5.36
C CYS A 141 5.64 1.47 -3.95
N GLY A 142 5.76 2.41 -3.02
CA GLY A 142 6.04 2.08 -1.63
C GLY A 142 4.81 1.53 -0.89
N TRP A 143 5.05 0.76 0.17
CA TRP A 143 4.00 0.08 0.91
C TRP A 143 3.32 0.93 1.98
N TRP A 144 3.60 2.23 2.04
CA TRP A 144 2.79 3.15 2.86
C TRP A 144 1.31 3.18 2.45
N TYR A 145 0.99 2.87 1.19
CA TYR A 145 -0.36 2.65 0.68
C TYR A 145 -0.31 1.93 -0.67
N SER A 146 -0.35 0.61 -0.64
CA SER A 146 -0.28 -0.21 -1.86
C SER A 146 -1.38 -1.28 -1.84
N CYS A 147 -2.36 -1.14 -2.73
CA CYS A 147 -3.50 -2.06 -2.85
C CYS A 147 -3.26 -3.04 -4.00
N ILE A 148 -2.98 -4.29 -3.66
CA ILE A 148 -2.55 -5.34 -4.58
C ILE A 148 -3.66 -6.36 -4.77
N PRO A 149 -4.05 -6.74 -6.01
CA PRO A 149 -4.98 -7.84 -6.25
C PRO A 149 -4.42 -9.16 -5.73
N VAL A 150 -5.26 -9.96 -5.07
CA VAL A 150 -4.87 -11.30 -4.59
C VAL A 150 -4.49 -12.23 -5.75
N SER A 151 -5.09 -12.06 -6.94
CA SER A 151 -4.71 -12.76 -8.17
C SER A 151 -3.23 -12.54 -8.52
N VAL A 152 -2.75 -11.32 -8.40
CA VAL A 152 -1.34 -10.96 -8.65
C VAL A 152 -0.44 -11.65 -7.63
N ILE A 153 -0.74 -11.56 -6.34
CA ILE A 153 0.06 -12.22 -5.29
C ILE A 153 0.11 -13.73 -5.51
N LYS A 154 -1.01 -14.36 -5.86
CA LYS A 154 -1.04 -15.80 -6.20
C LYS A 154 -0.18 -16.15 -7.40
N LYS A 155 -0.06 -15.25 -8.37
CA LYS A 155 0.70 -15.44 -9.60
C LYS A 155 2.21 -15.26 -9.41
N ILE A 156 2.62 -14.23 -8.66
CA ILE A 156 4.04 -13.87 -8.51
C ILE A 156 4.67 -14.41 -7.22
N GLY A 157 3.87 -14.82 -6.23
CA GLY A 157 4.33 -15.28 -4.93
C GLY A 157 4.41 -14.20 -3.88
N LEU A 158 4.95 -14.57 -2.72
CA LEU A 158 5.17 -13.66 -1.58
C LEU A 158 6.42 -12.81 -1.80
N PRO A 159 6.54 -11.67 -1.10
CA PRO A 159 7.74 -10.85 -1.13
C PRO A 159 9.01 -11.63 -0.78
N LEU A 160 10.14 -11.23 -1.37
CA LEU A 160 11.43 -11.84 -1.06
C LEU A 160 11.82 -11.58 0.40
N PRO A 161 12.42 -12.57 1.11
CA PRO A 161 12.74 -12.44 2.53
C PRO A 161 14.00 -11.58 2.77
N LEU A 162 13.95 -10.32 2.34
CA LEU A 162 14.97 -9.32 2.60
C LEU A 162 14.72 -8.68 3.97
N PHE A 163 15.77 -8.43 4.75
CA PHE A 163 15.62 -8.07 6.15
C PHE A 163 15.67 -6.55 6.42
N ILE A 164 16.50 -5.80 5.71
CA ILE A 164 16.73 -4.38 6.00
C ILE A 164 16.89 -3.57 4.72
N HIS A 165 16.24 -2.41 4.67
CA HIS A 165 16.26 -1.39 3.63
C HIS A 165 15.83 -1.84 2.23
N ARG A 166 14.88 -1.12 1.67
CA ARG A 166 14.32 -1.37 0.33
C ARG A 166 13.80 -2.81 0.19
N ASP A 167 13.15 -3.27 1.26
CA ASP A 167 12.50 -4.55 1.38
C ASP A 167 11.05 -4.52 0.84
N ASP A 168 10.56 -3.36 0.50
CA ASP A 168 9.28 -3.05 -0.14
C ASP A 168 9.32 -3.02 -1.67
#